data_981f08673816c7f131aacf956be5398a
#
_entry.id   981f08673816c7f131aacf956be5398a
#
_cell.length_a   1.000
_cell.length_b   1.000
_cell.length_c   1.000
_cell.angle_alpha   90.00
_cell.angle_beta   90.00
_cell.angle_gamma   90.00
#
_symmetry.space_group_name_H-M   'P 1'
#
loop_
_entity.id
_entity.type
_entity.pdbx_description
1 polymer ?
#
loop_
_entity_poly.entity_id
_entity_poly.type
_entity_poly.pdbx_seq_one_letter_code
_entity_poly.pdbx_strand_id
1 'polypeptide(L)'
;DIIIPTYKPDETLCLLLHKLQGQTFVVHRVIIMNTEEALWTDAVAKYPIEKAIEDLPCPCDLYHIKRAEFDHGRTRRCGASMSDADVVMFMTQDAVPADEFLVEKLVEAFSEEFERKYGTVGSDGKSLAQVAVAYARQLPNPDCHIVEQYTRQFNYPDQSRVKTKEDIPKLGIKTFFCSDVCAAYRRDIFEEQGGFESPVIFNEDMFFAAKVVEQGYAVAYAADARVIHSHNYTVSQQFHRNFDLAVSQKKHPEIFEKVSSEAEGMRLVKSTVKYLCK
;
A
#
# COMPACT_ATOMS: atom_id res chain seq x y z
N ASP A 1 -7.86 -1.62 -12.09
CA ASP A 1 -8.75 -0.73 -11.35
C ASP A 1 -8.04 -0.18 -10.12
N ILE A 2 -8.36 1.07 -9.72
CA ILE A 2 -7.82 1.70 -8.51
C ILE A 2 -8.93 1.84 -7.47
N ILE A 3 -8.76 1.27 -6.29
CA ILE A 3 -9.71 1.32 -5.17
C ILE A 3 -9.17 2.31 -4.12
N ILE A 4 -9.98 3.33 -3.80
CA ILE A 4 -9.59 4.40 -2.88
C ILE A 4 -10.60 4.47 -1.72
N PRO A 5 -10.30 3.86 -0.55
CA PRO A 5 -11.07 4.11 0.65
C PRO A 5 -10.91 5.58 1.08
N THR A 6 -12.04 6.25 1.36
CA THR A 6 -12.04 7.66 1.78
C THR A 6 -12.82 7.86 3.07
N TYR A 7 -12.33 8.81 3.88
CA TYR A 7 -13.00 9.30 5.08
C TYR A 7 -12.66 10.76 5.28
N LYS A 8 -13.69 11.64 5.32
CA LYS A 8 -13.51 13.09 5.37
C LYS A 8 -12.55 13.58 4.28
N PRO A 9 -12.85 13.30 2.99
CA PRO A 9 -11.94 13.70 1.91
C PRO A 9 -11.73 15.20 1.90
N ASP A 10 -10.57 15.61 1.41
CA ASP A 10 -10.14 17.01 1.34
C ASP A 10 -9.45 17.32 0.01
N GLU A 11 -8.73 18.42 -0.07
CA GLU A 11 -7.98 18.85 -1.25
C GLU A 11 -6.93 17.84 -1.71
N THR A 12 -6.45 16.98 -0.80
CA THR A 12 -5.44 15.96 -1.14
C THR A 12 -6.03 14.89 -2.06
N LEU A 13 -7.32 14.54 -1.85
CA LEU A 13 -8.02 13.65 -2.77
C LEU A 13 -8.15 14.29 -4.17
N CYS A 14 -8.45 15.60 -4.26
CA CYS A 14 -8.48 16.30 -5.55
C CYS A 14 -7.12 16.22 -6.25
N LEU A 15 -6.04 16.45 -5.51
CA LEU A 15 -4.68 16.37 -6.04
C LEU A 15 -4.33 14.95 -6.51
N LEU A 16 -4.70 13.92 -5.73
CA LEU A 16 -4.53 12.51 -6.11
C LEU A 16 -5.25 12.23 -7.44
N LEU A 17 -6.56 12.55 -7.53
CA LEU A 17 -7.36 12.33 -8.74
C LEU A 17 -6.77 13.09 -9.95
N HIS A 18 -6.35 14.34 -9.75
CA HIS A 18 -5.68 15.11 -10.80
C HIS A 18 -4.38 14.44 -11.27
N LYS A 19 -3.57 13.89 -10.37
CA LYS A 19 -2.35 13.15 -10.74
C LYS A 19 -2.62 11.83 -11.45
N LEU A 20 -3.76 11.20 -11.20
CA LEU A 20 -4.18 10.00 -11.93
C LEU A 20 -4.56 10.29 -13.38
N GLN A 21 -5.02 11.50 -13.71
CA GLN A 21 -5.35 11.90 -15.09
C GLN A 21 -4.14 11.83 -16.03
N GLY A 22 -2.95 12.13 -15.53
CA GLY A 22 -1.72 12.20 -16.31
C GLY A 22 -0.87 10.93 -16.32
N GLN A 23 -1.39 9.78 -15.85
CA GLN A 23 -0.61 8.55 -15.83
C GLN A 23 -0.33 8.01 -17.22
N THR A 24 0.90 7.53 -17.47
CA THR A 24 1.32 6.94 -18.76
C THR A 24 0.61 5.62 -19.04
N PHE A 25 0.28 4.86 -17.99
CA PHE A 25 -0.53 3.65 -18.10
C PHE A 25 -2.00 3.98 -17.86
N VAL A 26 -2.87 3.63 -18.80
CA VAL A 26 -4.30 3.94 -18.74
C VAL A 26 -4.97 3.18 -17.60
N VAL A 27 -5.50 3.92 -16.64
CA VAL A 27 -6.35 3.38 -15.57
C VAL A 27 -7.70 2.95 -16.18
N HIS A 28 -8.12 1.73 -15.92
CA HIS A 28 -9.38 1.21 -16.46
C HIS A 28 -10.59 1.84 -15.72
N ARG A 29 -10.54 1.92 -14.38
CA ARG A 29 -11.60 2.49 -13.53
C ARG A 29 -11.05 2.91 -12.17
N VAL A 30 -11.65 3.94 -11.58
CA VAL A 30 -11.46 4.33 -10.18
C VAL A 30 -12.70 3.95 -9.37
N ILE A 31 -12.53 3.32 -8.20
CA ILE A 31 -13.60 2.93 -7.30
C ILE A 31 -13.36 3.62 -5.95
N ILE A 32 -14.19 4.57 -5.60
CA ILE A 32 -14.11 5.30 -4.33
C ILE A 32 -15.05 4.65 -3.31
N MET A 33 -14.48 4.15 -2.21
CA MET A 33 -15.21 3.56 -1.08
C MET A 33 -15.29 4.57 0.06
N ASN A 34 -16.27 5.47 0.00
CA ASN A 34 -16.38 6.56 0.97
C ASN A 34 -17.11 6.11 2.25
N THR A 35 -16.52 6.45 3.39
CA THR A 35 -17.14 6.25 4.71
C THR A 35 -17.90 7.49 5.13
N GLU A 36 -19.23 7.34 5.39
CA GLU A 36 -20.19 8.39 5.76
C GLU A 36 -20.51 9.38 4.63
N GLU A 37 -21.67 9.21 4.00
CA GLU A 37 -22.16 10.07 2.92
C GLU A 37 -22.24 11.55 3.30
N ALA A 38 -22.65 11.88 4.54
CA ALA A 38 -22.71 13.25 5.00
C ALA A 38 -21.33 13.95 4.97
N LEU A 39 -20.25 13.20 5.29
CA LEU A 39 -18.90 13.75 5.24
C LEU A 39 -18.40 13.96 3.81
N TRP A 40 -18.89 13.16 2.86
CA TRP A 40 -18.65 13.40 1.42
C TRP A 40 -19.35 14.66 0.95
N THR A 41 -20.65 14.83 1.28
CA THR A 41 -21.43 16.00 0.94
C THR A 41 -20.78 17.29 1.48
N ASP A 42 -20.30 17.27 2.73
CA ASP A 42 -19.56 18.38 3.32
C ASP A 42 -18.25 18.69 2.59
N ALA A 43 -17.57 17.65 2.10
CA ALA A 43 -16.29 17.79 1.41
C ALA A 43 -16.47 18.37 0.00
N VAL A 44 -17.43 17.88 -0.81
CA VAL A 44 -17.68 18.38 -2.17
C VAL A 44 -18.21 19.82 -2.16
N ALA A 45 -18.84 20.26 -1.06
CA ALA A 45 -19.21 21.66 -0.87
C ALA A 45 -18.00 22.61 -0.67
N LYS A 46 -16.83 22.06 -0.28
CA LYS A 46 -15.62 22.84 0.00
C LYS A 46 -14.53 22.69 -1.04
N TYR A 47 -14.41 21.50 -1.61
CA TYR A 47 -13.31 21.11 -2.50
C TYR A 47 -13.86 20.67 -3.85
N PRO A 48 -13.18 20.89 -4.97
CA PRO A 48 -13.66 20.55 -6.32
C PRO A 48 -13.50 19.04 -6.63
N ILE A 49 -13.95 18.16 -5.71
CA ILE A 49 -13.80 16.70 -5.84
C ILE A 49 -14.59 16.18 -7.04
N GLU A 50 -15.86 16.64 -7.21
CA GLU A 50 -16.70 16.22 -8.34
C GLU A 50 -16.05 16.59 -9.68
N LYS A 51 -15.50 17.79 -9.77
CA LYS A 51 -14.76 18.23 -10.96
C LYS A 51 -13.53 17.36 -11.22
N ALA A 52 -12.78 17.02 -10.18
CA ALA A 52 -11.61 16.14 -10.31
C ALA A 52 -12.01 14.74 -10.77
N ILE A 53 -13.18 14.24 -10.37
CA ILE A 53 -13.76 12.96 -10.85
C ILE A 53 -14.17 13.08 -12.32
N GLU A 54 -14.90 14.12 -12.70
CA GLU A 54 -15.33 14.36 -14.09
C GLU A 54 -14.17 14.45 -15.08
N ASP A 55 -13.03 14.98 -14.63
CA ASP A 55 -11.83 15.17 -15.45
C ASP A 55 -10.98 13.87 -15.58
N LEU A 56 -11.34 12.77 -14.89
CA LEU A 56 -10.65 11.49 -15.04
C LEU A 56 -10.85 10.92 -16.46
N PRO A 57 -9.80 10.33 -17.08
CA PRO A 57 -9.90 9.70 -18.40
C PRO A 57 -10.59 8.33 -18.39
N CYS A 58 -11.12 7.91 -17.24
CA CYS A 58 -11.76 6.62 -17.02
C CYS A 58 -13.00 6.76 -16.14
N PRO A 59 -13.92 5.77 -16.13
CA PRO A 59 -15.05 5.74 -15.21
C PRO A 59 -14.60 5.85 -13.74
N CYS A 60 -15.41 6.53 -12.94
CA CYS A 60 -15.24 6.60 -11.49
C CYS A 60 -16.54 6.24 -10.80
N ASP A 61 -16.53 5.18 -10.01
CA ASP A 61 -17.67 4.72 -9.23
C ASP A 61 -17.50 5.16 -7.77
N LEU A 62 -18.57 5.71 -7.18
CA LEU A 62 -18.59 6.15 -5.79
C LEU A 62 -19.59 5.32 -4.99
N TYR A 63 -19.13 4.72 -3.91
CA TYR A 63 -19.95 3.95 -2.98
C TYR A 63 -19.81 4.52 -1.56
N HIS A 64 -20.94 4.61 -0.86
CA HIS A 64 -20.96 5.05 0.54
C HIS A 64 -21.20 3.87 1.48
N ILE A 65 -20.38 3.79 2.52
CA ILE A 65 -20.54 2.84 3.63
C ILE A 65 -20.71 3.62 4.93
N LYS A 66 -21.38 3.02 5.90
CA LYS A 66 -21.51 3.60 7.24
C LYS A 66 -20.24 3.39 8.03
N ARG A 67 -19.91 4.30 8.96
CA ARG A 67 -18.76 4.17 9.84
C ARG A 67 -18.75 2.85 10.64
N ALA A 68 -19.90 2.37 11.07
CA ALA A 68 -20.02 1.10 11.77
C ALA A 68 -19.70 -0.13 10.90
N GLU A 69 -19.73 0.03 9.58
CA GLU A 69 -19.44 -1.04 8.60
C GLU A 69 -17.98 -0.98 8.13
N PHE A 70 -17.27 0.12 8.44
CA PHE A 70 -15.88 0.30 8.02
C PHE A 70 -14.98 -0.71 8.72
N ASP A 71 -14.15 -1.34 7.92
CA ASP A 71 -13.05 -2.20 8.32
C ASP A 71 -12.01 -2.16 7.19
N HIS A 72 -10.73 -2.06 7.53
CA HIS A 72 -9.68 -1.88 6.54
C HIS A 72 -9.66 -2.99 5.48
N GLY A 73 -9.72 -4.25 5.91
CA GLY A 73 -9.72 -5.40 5.01
C GLY A 73 -11.02 -5.53 4.23
N ARG A 74 -12.17 -5.46 4.93
CA ARG A 74 -13.49 -5.63 4.31
C ARG A 74 -13.78 -4.55 3.28
N THR A 75 -13.51 -3.28 3.59
CA THR A 75 -13.80 -2.17 2.68
C THR A 75 -13.01 -2.30 1.37
N ARG A 76 -11.70 -2.62 1.46
CA ARG A 76 -10.88 -2.86 0.28
C ARG A 76 -11.32 -4.09 -0.51
N ARG A 77 -11.60 -5.19 0.19
CA ARG A 77 -12.10 -6.41 -0.45
C ARG A 77 -13.43 -6.19 -1.15
N CYS A 78 -14.34 -5.41 -0.56
CA CYS A 78 -15.60 -5.02 -1.20
C CYS A 78 -15.34 -4.24 -2.49
N GLY A 79 -14.46 -3.23 -2.47
CA GLY A 79 -14.07 -2.50 -3.68
C GLY A 79 -13.43 -3.42 -4.74
N ALA A 80 -12.55 -4.35 -4.33
CA ALA A 80 -11.94 -5.32 -5.24
C ALA A 80 -12.96 -6.25 -5.89
N SER A 81 -14.01 -6.67 -5.17
CA SER A 81 -15.06 -7.53 -5.71
C SER A 81 -15.95 -6.87 -6.77
N MET A 82 -15.86 -5.54 -6.91
CA MET A 82 -16.54 -4.78 -7.95
C MET A 82 -15.70 -4.64 -9.22
N SER A 83 -14.42 -5.07 -9.16
CA SER A 83 -13.47 -4.97 -10.25
C SER A 83 -13.54 -6.19 -11.17
N ASP A 84 -13.38 -5.95 -12.46
CA ASP A 84 -13.18 -6.98 -13.50
C ASP A 84 -11.80 -6.89 -14.17
N ALA A 85 -10.94 -6.00 -13.69
CA ALA A 85 -9.58 -5.84 -14.18
C ALA A 85 -8.65 -6.98 -13.70
N ASP A 86 -7.56 -7.24 -14.41
CA ASP A 86 -6.57 -8.27 -14.04
C ASP A 86 -5.76 -7.88 -12.80
N VAL A 87 -5.62 -6.56 -12.58
CA VAL A 87 -4.88 -5.99 -11.47
C VAL A 87 -5.77 -5.00 -10.71
N VAL A 88 -5.86 -5.17 -9.40
CA VAL A 88 -6.50 -4.21 -8.49
C VAL A 88 -5.42 -3.46 -7.71
N MET A 89 -5.51 -2.14 -7.67
CA MET A 89 -4.60 -1.29 -6.93
C MET A 89 -5.35 -0.62 -5.79
N PHE A 90 -4.82 -0.68 -4.58
CA PHE A 90 -5.33 0.09 -3.44
C PHE A 90 -4.46 1.32 -3.23
N MET A 91 -5.11 2.45 -2.98
CA MET A 91 -4.44 3.69 -2.60
C MET A 91 -5.18 4.34 -1.44
N THR A 92 -4.46 4.89 -0.46
CA THR A 92 -5.09 5.79 0.51
C THR A 92 -5.36 7.15 -0.14
N GLN A 93 -6.41 7.85 0.32
CA GLN A 93 -6.85 9.13 -0.26
C GLN A 93 -5.79 10.24 -0.27
N ASP A 94 -4.71 10.07 0.49
CA ASP A 94 -3.61 10.99 0.68
C ASP A 94 -2.27 10.51 0.10
N ALA A 95 -2.28 9.41 -0.66
CA ALA A 95 -1.13 8.90 -1.39
C ALA A 95 -1.07 9.52 -2.80
N VAL A 96 -0.39 10.65 -2.94
CA VAL A 96 -0.33 11.39 -4.20
C VAL A 96 0.75 10.83 -5.11
N PRO A 97 0.46 10.44 -6.38
CA PRO A 97 1.48 10.06 -7.35
C PRO A 97 2.57 11.12 -7.48
N ALA A 98 3.84 10.72 -7.32
CA ALA A 98 4.96 11.66 -7.42
C ALA A 98 5.22 12.11 -8.86
N ASP A 99 4.85 11.27 -9.83
CA ASP A 99 4.99 11.49 -11.26
C ASP A 99 3.94 10.71 -12.07
N GLU A 100 4.04 10.78 -13.39
CA GLU A 100 3.15 10.13 -14.34
C GLU A 100 3.39 8.62 -14.53
N PHE A 101 4.41 8.04 -13.91
CA PHE A 101 4.82 6.65 -14.13
C PHE A 101 4.36 5.67 -13.04
N LEU A 102 3.67 6.13 -11.99
CA LEU A 102 3.31 5.31 -10.84
C LEU A 102 2.61 4.00 -11.24
N VAL A 103 1.53 4.10 -12.03
CA VAL A 103 0.72 2.94 -12.42
C VAL A 103 1.50 2.01 -13.31
N GLU A 104 2.22 2.55 -14.30
CA GLU A 104 3.10 1.79 -15.20
C GLU A 104 4.13 0.97 -14.41
N LYS A 105 4.84 1.60 -13.48
CA LYS A 105 5.89 0.94 -12.69
C LYS A 105 5.36 -0.11 -11.71
N LEU A 106 4.14 0.04 -11.21
CA LEU A 106 3.48 -1.00 -10.42
C LEU A 106 3.04 -2.18 -11.29
N VAL A 107 2.51 -1.93 -12.48
CA VAL A 107 2.11 -3.00 -13.42
C VAL A 107 3.34 -3.75 -13.94
N GLU A 108 4.43 -3.04 -14.27
CA GLU A 108 5.71 -3.66 -14.67
C GLU A 108 6.25 -4.65 -13.63
N ALA A 109 5.97 -4.42 -12.34
CA ALA A 109 6.43 -5.31 -11.27
C ALA A 109 5.86 -6.74 -11.33
N PHE A 110 4.81 -6.97 -12.13
CA PHE A 110 4.25 -8.30 -12.40
C PHE A 110 4.83 -8.99 -13.65
N SER A 111 5.81 -8.37 -14.32
CA SER A 111 6.44 -8.94 -15.50
C SER A 111 7.56 -9.91 -15.11
N GLU A 112 7.77 -10.93 -15.96
CA GLU A 112 8.90 -11.87 -15.80
C GLU A 112 10.26 -11.13 -15.83
N GLU A 113 10.35 -10.01 -16.55
CA GLU A 113 11.58 -9.20 -16.61
C GLU A 113 11.90 -8.60 -15.25
N PHE A 114 10.90 -8.02 -14.59
CA PHE A 114 11.04 -7.46 -13.24
C PHE A 114 11.40 -8.55 -12.23
N GLU A 115 10.70 -9.68 -12.26
CA GLU A 115 10.95 -10.83 -11.40
C GLU A 115 12.38 -11.36 -11.56
N ARG A 116 12.88 -11.50 -12.78
CA ARG A 116 14.26 -11.91 -13.05
C ARG A 116 15.30 -10.89 -12.62
N LYS A 117 15.00 -9.61 -12.79
CA LYS A 117 15.95 -8.52 -12.47
C LYS A 117 16.12 -8.31 -10.97
N TYR A 118 15.05 -8.43 -10.20
CA TYR A 118 15.01 -8.04 -8.79
C TYR A 118 14.75 -9.20 -7.82
N GLY A 119 14.45 -10.39 -8.33
CA GLY A 119 14.17 -11.58 -7.57
C GLY A 119 15.29 -12.63 -7.62
N THR A 120 15.02 -13.77 -7.02
CA THR A 120 15.89 -14.94 -7.10
C THR A 120 15.49 -15.75 -8.32
N VAL A 121 16.47 -16.12 -9.14
CA VAL A 121 16.27 -16.96 -10.32
C VAL A 121 16.81 -18.36 -10.09
N GLY A 122 16.14 -19.35 -10.65
CA GLY A 122 16.59 -20.74 -10.66
C GLY A 122 17.75 -20.98 -11.63
N SER A 123 18.25 -22.20 -11.65
CA SER A 123 19.33 -22.61 -12.55
C SER A 123 18.95 -22.58 -14.05
N ASP A 124 17.65 -22.56 -14.34
CA ASP A 124 17.09 -22.40 -15.69
C ASP A 124 16.87 -20.94 -16.10
N GLY A 125 17.26 -19.97 -15.24
CA GLY A 125 17.12 -18.53 -15.47
C GLY A 125 15.70 -17.99 -15.32
N LYS A 126 14.74 -18.79 -14.83
CA LYS A 126 13.38 -18.33 -14.55
C LYS A 126 13.25 -17.83 -13.11
N SER A 127 12.30 -16.93 -12.87
CA SER A 127 11.93 -16.53 -11.51
C SER A 127 11.45 -17.74 -10.72
N LEU A 128 11.86 -17.81 -9.44
CA LEU A 128 11.43 -18.88 -8.54
C LEU A 128 9.99 -18.73 -8.05
N ALA A 129 9.42 -17.52 -8.13
CA ALA A 129 8.08 -17.24 -7.67
C ALA A 129 7.43 -16.12 -8.47
N GLN A 130 6.15 -16.27 -8.75
CA GLN A 130 5.32 -15.25 -9.39
C GLN A 130 4.96 -14.14 -8.40
N VAL A 131 5.08 -12.90 -8.80
CA VAL A 131 4.66 -11.76 -7.98
C VAL A 131 3.14 -11.74 -7.86
N ALA A 132 2.63 -11.82 -6.63
CA ALA A 132 1.20 -11.71 -6.30
C ALA A 132 0.81 -10.27 -5.95
N VAL A 133 1.71 -9.51 -5.32
CA VAL A 133 1.50 -8.13 -4.88
C VAL A 133 2.76 -7.29 -5.10
N ALA A 134 2.56 -6.05 -5.56
CA ALA A 134 3.61 -5.06 -5.72
C ALA A 134 3.23 -3.77 -4.99
N TYR A 135 4.15 -3.16 -4.23
CA TYR A 135 3.88 -1.91 -3.52
C TYR A 135 4.89 -0.82 -3.86
N ALA A 136 4.39 0.41 -3.82
CA ALA A 136 5.11 1.61 -4.22
C ALA A 136 6.07 2.12 -3.13
N ARG A 137 7.04 2.91 -3.57
CA ARG A 137 7.92 3.71 -2.72
C ARG A 137 7.17 4.92 -2.20
N GLN A 138 7.14 5.09 -0.87
CA GLN A 138 6.62 6.29 -0.25
C GLN A 138 7.73 7.32 -0.05
N LEU A 139 7.55 8.48 -0.67
CA LEU A 139 8.39 9.66 -0.48
C LEU A 139 7.78 10.57 0.59
N PRO A 140 8.62 11.24 1.40
CA PRO A 140 8.13 12.18 2.39
C PRO A 140 7.56 13.44 1.74
N ASN A 141 6.54 14.05 2.34
CA ASN A 141 6.11 15.40 1.99
C ASN A 141 7.24 16.40 2.24
N PRO A 142 7.36 17.49 1.45
CA PRO A 142 8.42 18.48 1.61
C PRO A 142 8.48 19.13 3.01
N ASP A 143 7.34 19.23 3.69
CA ASP A 143 7.17 19.84 5.01
C ASP A 143 7.19 18.85 6.17
N CYS A 144 7.49 17.57 5.91
CA CYS A 144 7.47 16.58 6.96
C CYS A 144 8.69 16.69 7.90
N HIS A 145 8.47 16.29 9.16
CA HIS A 145 9.51 16.31 10.20
C HIS A 145 10.69 15.40 9.84
N ILE A 146 11.91 15.80 10.24
CA ILE A 146 13.16 15.09 9.92
C ILE A 146 13.14 13.60 10.34
N VAL A 147 12.47 13.27 11.44
CA VAL A 147 12.31 11.88 11.88
C VAL A 147 11.46 11.09 10.89
N GLU A 148 10.40 11.68 10.36
CA GLU A 148 9.55 11.05 9.37
C GLU A 148 10.25 10.92 8.01
N GLN A 149 11.02 11.94 7.60
CA GLN A 149 11.88 11.85 6.41
C GLN A 149 12.81 10.64 6.49
N TYR A 150 13.49 10.48 7.63
CA TYR A 150 14.38 9.35 7.83
C TYR A 150 13.64 8.01 7.85
N THR A 151 12.46 7.96 8.49
CA THR A 151 11.60 6.76 8.53
C THR A 151 11.21 6.31 7.13
N ARG A 152 10.86 7.25 6.23
CA ARG A 152 10.57 6.92 4.82
C ARG A 152 11.81 6.38 4.11
N GLN A 153 12.96 7.02 4.24
CA GLN A 153 14.22 6.54 3.64
C GLN A 153 14.61 5.14 4.14
N PHE A 154 14.41 4.88 5.44
CA PHE A 154 14.72 3.58 6.05
C PHE A 154 13.81 2.45 5.55
N ASN A 155 12.51 2.70 5.42
CA ASN A 155 11.53 1.69 5.04
C ASN A 155 11.38 1.53 3.53
N TYR A 156 11.66 2.58 2.77
CA TYR A 156 11.47 2.66 1.32
C TYR A 156 12.77 3.07 0.60
N PRO A 157 13.77 2.17 0.53
CA PRO A 157 15.04 2.45 -0.17
C PRO A 157 14.81 2.67 -1.68
N ASP A 158 15.84 3.13 -2.38
CA ASP A 158 15.79 3.44 -3.81
C ASP A 158 16.02 2.23 -4.74
N GLN A 159 16.12 1.03 -4.18
CA GLN A 159 16.33 -0.20 -4.93
C GLN A 159 15.13 -1.12 -4.84
N SER A 160 14.58 -1.50 -5.99
CA SER A 160 13.51 -2.49 -6.11
C SER A 160 13.96 -3.88 -5.64
N ARG A 161 13.01 -4.69 -5.22
CA ARG A 161 13.26 -6.07 -4.77
C ARG A 161 12.01 -6.92 -4.94
N VAL A 162 12.21 -8.17 -5.35
CA VAL A 162 11.21 -9.23 -5.23
C VAL A 162 11.58 -10.09 -4.02
N LYS A 163 10.64 -10.30 -3.13
CA LYS A 163 10.81 -11.03 -1.86
C LYS A 163 10.01 -12.32 -1.90
N THR A 164 10.65 -13.39 -1.52
CA THR A 164 10.10 -14.75 -1.54
C THR A 164 10.27 -15.41 -0.16
N LYS A 165 9.78 -16.62 -0.01
CA LYS A 165 9.94 -17.42 1.23
C LYS A 165 11.40 -17.66 1.60
N GLU A 166 12.28 -17.77 0.62
CA GLU A 166 13.72 -17.96 0.77
C GLU A 166 14.41 -16.74 1.41
N ASP A 167 13.77 -15.58 1.37
CA ASP A 167 14.28 -14.35 1.99
C ASP A 167 14.01 -14.25 3.50
N ILE A 168 13.12 -15.08 4.06
CA ILE A 168 12.72 -15.02 5.48
C ILE A 168 13.93 -15.08 6.43
N PRO A 169 14.93 -15.98 6.25
CA PRO A 169 16.09 -16.03 7.14
C PRO A 169 16.93 -14.75 7.15
N LYS A 170 16.91 -13.98 6.03
CA LYS A 170 17.72 -12.77 5.84
C LYS A 170 16.96 -11.50 6.19
N LEU A 171 15.71 -11.40 5.77
CA LEU A 171 14.88 -10.20 5.89
C LEU A 171 13.95 -10.22 7.09
N GLY A 172 13.69 -11.41 7.68
CA GLY A 172 12.74 -11.54 8.77
C GLY A 172 11.37 -11.00 8.37
N ILE A 173 10.78 -10.18 9.24
CA ILE A 173 9.45 -9.57 9.04
C ILE A 173 9.37 -8.71 7.77
N LYS A 174 10.48 -8.14 7.28
CA LYS A 174 10.50 -7.36 6.04
C LYS A 174 10.18 -8.17 4.79
N THR A 175 10.25 -9.49 4.85
CA THR A 175 9.80 -10.36 3.75
C THR A 175 8.32 -10.13 3.47
N PHE A 176 7.52 -9.97 4.52
CA PHE A 176 6.06 -9.78 4.44
C PHE A 176 5.65 -8.31 4.37
N PHE A 177 6.59 -7.38 4.46
CA PHE A 177 6.26 -5.96 4.42
C PHE A 177 5.64 -5.60 3.07
N CYS A 178 4.43 -5.07 3.13
CA CYS A 178 3.66 -4.48 2.04
C CYS A 178 2.99 -3.21 2.57
N SER A 179 2.44 -2.36 1.72
CA SER A 179 1.74 -1.17 2.18
C SER A 179 0.65 -0.74 1.22
N ASP A 180 -0.59 -0.87 1.66
CA ASP A 180 -1.81 -0.41 0.95
C ASP A 180 -1.98 1.11 0.94
N VAL A 181 -0.98 1.85 1.38
CA VAL A 181 -0.85 3.27 1.02
C VAL A 181 -0.85 3.40 -0.51
N CYS A 182 -0.10 2.50 -1.19
CA CYS A 182 -0.20 2.31 -2.63
C CYS A 182 0.37 0.92 -2.99
N ALA A 183 -0.51 -0.03 -3.29
CA ALA A 183 -0.11 -1.39 -3.66
C ALA A 183 -1.07 -1.98 -4.70
N ALA A 184 -0.51 -2.75 -5.64
CA ALA A 184 -1.23 -3.45 -6.69
C ALA A 184 -1.18 -4.96 -6.46
N TYR A 185 -2.26 -5.64 -6.78
CA TYR A 185 -2.46 -7.07 -6.55
C TYR A 185 -2.92 -7.74 -7.85
N ARG A 186 -2.39 -8.91 -8.16
CA ARG A 186 -3.05 -9.78 -9.15
C ARG A 186 -4.41 -10.19 -8.62
N ARG A 187 -5.47 -9.83 -9.34
CA ARG A 187 -6.84 -10.06 -8.87
C ARG A 187 -7.17 -11.54 -8.73
N ASP A 188 -6.73 -12.37 -9.67
CA ASP A 188 -6.91 -13.83 -9.64
C ASP A 188 -6.33 -14.44 -8.35
N ILE A 189 -5.08 -14.10 -8.00
CA ILE A 189 -4.43 -14.56 -6.77
C ILE A 189 -5.11 -13.95 -5.54
N PHE A 190 -5.48 -12.66 -5.59
CA PHE A 190 -6.15 -11.99 -4.48
C PHE A 190 -7.49 -12.68 -4.13
N GLU A 191 -8.28 -13.03 -5.14
CA GLU A 191 -9.55 -13.73 -5.00
C GLU A 191 -9.35 -15.18 -4.55
N GLU A 192 -8.42 -15.93 -5.17
CA GLU A 192 -8.08 -17.30 -4.79
C GLU A 192 -7.69 -17.39 -3.32
N GLN A 193 -6.92 -16.42 -2.84
CA GLN A 193 -6.48 -16.36 -1.45
C GLN A 193 -7.56 -15.79 -0.50
N GLY A 194 -8.76 -15.45 -1.00
CA GLY A 194 -9.89 -14.94 -0.20
C GLY A 194 -9.76 -13.46 0.19
N GLY A 195 -8.83 -12.73 -0.43
CA GLY A 195 -8.60 -11.31 -0.19
C GLY A 195 -8.06 -10.99 1.20
N PHE A 196 -8.24 -9.75 1.62
CA PHE A 196 -7.82 -9.31 2.95
C PHE A 196 -8.65 -9.95 4.07
N GLU A 197 -8.00 -10.20 5.18
CA GLU A 197 -8.67 -10.63 6.40
C GLU A 197 -9.57 -9.53 6.98
N SER A 198 -10.63 -9.93 7.66
CA SER A 198 -11.60 -9.05 8.33
C SER A 198 -12.26 -9.81 9.48
N PRO A 199 -12.46 -9.18 10.68
CA PRO A 199 -12.14 -7.78 10.97
C PRO A 199 -10.66 -7.54 11.31
N VAL A 200 -10.09 -6.45 10.80
CA VAL A 200 -8.73 -6.03 11.11
C VAL A 200 -8.65 -4.54 11.46
N ILE A 201 -7.79 -4.21 12.42
CA ILE A 201 -7.50 -2.80 12.76
C ILE A 201 -6.40 -2.26 11.84
N PHE A 202 -5.33 -3.05 11.64
CA PHE A 202 -4.15 -2.75 10.81
C PHE A 202 -3.53 -4.03 10.26
N ASN A 203 -2.60 -3.88 9.32
CA ASN A 203 -1.73 -4.92 8.75
C ASN A 203 -2.47 -5.91 7.83
N GLU A 204 -3.64 -5.58 7.29
CA GLU A 204 -4.33 -6.40 6.29
C GLU A 204 -3.42 -6.74 5.10
N ASP A 205 -2.62 -5.76 4.67
CA ASP A 205 -1.63 -5.87 3.60
C ASP A 205 -0.49 -6.84 3.97
N MET A 206 0.05 -6.73 5.17
CA MET A 206 1.12 -7.61 5.66
C MET A 206 0.62 -9.04 5.87
N PHE A 207 -0.60 -9.24 6.37
CA PHE A 207 -1.18 -10.58 6.57
C PHE A 207 -1.41 -11.26 5.22
N PHE A 208 -1.93 -10.53 4.24
CA PHE A 208 -2.06 -11.04 2.88
C PHE A 208 -0.69 -11.37 2.28
N ALA A 209 0.29 -10.47 2.41
CA ALA A 209 1.66 -10.69 1.93
C ALA A 209 2.30 -11.94 2.57
N ALA A 210 2.13 -12.14 3.88
CA ALA A 210 2.61 -13.33 4.56
C ALA A 210 1.96 -14.61 4.00
N LYS A 211 0.63 -14.58 3.79
CA LYS A 211 -0.13 -15.70 3.25
C LYS A 211 0.37 -16.09 1.85
N VAL A 212 0.51 -15.14 0.92
CA VAL A 212 0.95 -15.45 -0.45
C VAL A 212 2.40 -15.91 -0.51
N VAL A 213 3.29 -15.36 0.33
CA VAL A 213 4.68 -15.83 0.43
C VAL A 213 4.75 -17.27 0.95
N GLU A 214 3.95 -17.64 1.95
CA GLU A 214 3.88 -19.02 2.43
C GLU A 214 3.33 -20.00 1.38
N GLN A 215 2.50 -19.52 0.45
CA GLN A 215 1.98 -20.30 -0.69
C GLN A 215 2.95 -20.35 -1.90
N GLY A 216 4.12 -19.75 -1.79
CA GLY A 216 5.15 -19.80 -2.83
C GLY A 216 5.08 -18.65 -3.86
N TYR A 217 4.23 -17.65 -3.64
CA TYR A 217 4.24 -16.41 -4.42
C TYR A 217 5.27 -15.42 -3.88
N ALA A 218 5.45 -14.33 -4.59
CA ALA A 218 6.38 -13.26 -4.23
C ALA A 218 5.68 -11.93 -3.95
N VAL A 219 6.35 -11.09 -3.16
CA VAL A 219 6.00 -9.68 -2.90
C VAL A 219 7.05 -8.79 -3.54
N ALA A 220 6.64 -7.92 -4.44
CA ALA A 220 7.53 -6.97 -5.10
C ALA A 220 7.51 -5.61 -4.39
N TYR A 221 8.67 -5.04 -4.17
CA TYR A 221 8.86 -3.64 -3.88
C TYR A 221 9.31 -2.94 -5.16
N ALA A 222 8.49 -2.04 -5.69
CA ALA A 222 8.75 -1.28 -6.90
C ALA A 222 9.25 0.12 -6.54
N ALA A 223 10.57 0.32 -6.43
CA ALA A 223 11.16 1.58 -5.96
C ALA A 223 10.93 2.74 -6.94
N ASP A 224 10.72 2.45 -8.22
CA ASP A 224 10.46 3.45 -9.26
C ASP A 224 8.96 3.84 -9.32
N ALA A 225 8.06 3.04 -8.76
CA ALA A 225 6.67 3.43 -8.51
C ALA A 225 6.62 4.29 -7.25
N ARG A 226 6.32 5.59 -7.39
CA ARG A 226 6.52 6.57 -6.31
C ARG A 226 5.25 7.31 -5.96
N VAL A 227 4.95 7.39 -4.65
CA VAL A 227 3.90 8.25 -4.09
C VAL A 227 4.48 9.17 -3.02
N ILE A 228 3.94 10.38 -2.92
CA ILE A 228 4.21 11.29 -1.81
C ILE A 228 3.19 10.99 -0.73
N HIS A 229 3.69 10.52 0.43
CA HIS A 229 2.85 10.21 1.59
C HIS A 229 3.67 10.22 2.87
N SER A 230 3.30 11.07 3.80
CA SER A 230 3.86 11.11 5.15
C SER A 230 2.93 11.86 6.09
N HIS A 231 3.10 11.65 7.40
CA HIS A 231 2.30 12.31 8.42
C HIS A 231 3.20 12.89 9.51
N ASN A 232 2.91 14.12 9.92
CA ASN A 232 3.55 14.75 11.07
C ASN A 232 2.80 14.39 12.36
N TYR A 233 2.85 13.12 12.75
CA TYR A 233 2.18 12.66 13.97
C TYR A 233 2.78 13.29 15.23
N THR A 234 1.92 13.71 16.15
CA THR A 234 2.31 13.99 17.53
C THR A 234 2.75 12.70 18.24
N VAL A 235 3.50 12.82 19.31
CA VAL A 235 3.94 11.66 20.13
C VAL A 235 2.74 10.81 20.58
N SER A 236 1.63 11.45 20.98
CA SER A 236 0.40 10.73 21.37
C SER A 236 -0.22 9.95 20.21
N GLN A 237 -0.33 10.56 19.03
CA GLN A 237 -0.86 9.87 17.84
C GLN A 237 0.03 8.69 17.44
N GLN A 238 1.35 8.88 17.46
CA GLN A 238 2.29 7.81 17.16
C GLN A 238 2.20 6.66 18.17
N PHE A 239 2.04 6.97 19.45
CA PHE A 239 1.85 5.96 20.49
C PHE A 239 0.59 5.13 20.26
N HIS A 240 -0.58 5.78 20.03
CA HIS A 240 -1.82 5.06 19.77
C HIS A 240 -1.73 4.18 18.52
N ARG A 241 -1.14 4.71 17.45
CA ARG A 241 -0.92 3.94 16.22
C ARG A 241 -0.05 2.69 16.45
N ASN A 242 1.05 2.84 17.18
CA ASN A 242 1.94 1.72 17.49
C ASN A 242 1.26 0.71 18.44
N PHE A 243 0.41 1.18 19.36
CA PHE A 243 -0.38 0.30 20.22
C PHE A 243 -1.36 -0.54 19.38
N ASP A 244 -2.12 0.09 18.49
CA ASP A 244 -3.07 -0.61 17.63
C ASP A 244 -2.37 -1.60 16.69
N LEU A 245 -1.20 -1.24 16.15
CA LEU A 245 -0.34 -2.16 15.39
C LEU A 245 0.05 -3.38 16.22
N ALA A 246 0.49 -3.17 17.46
CA ALA A 246 0.89 -4.26 18.35
C ALA A 246 -0.30 -5.16 18.72
N VAL A 247 -1.49 -4.60 18.94
CA VAL A 247 -2.73 -5.35 19.17
C VAL A 247 -3.08 -6.20 17.95
N SER A 248 -2.97 -5.64 16.74
CA SER A 248 -3.21 -6.37 15.49
C SER A 248 -2.22 -7.53 15.33
N GLN A 249 -0.92 -7.29 15.54
CA GLN A 249 0.12 -8.31 15.42
C GLN A 249 -0.04 -9.45 16.45
N LYS A 250 -0.47 -9.12 17.67
CA LYS A 250 -0.69 -10.12 18.73
C LYS A 250 -1.80 -11.13 18.39
N LYS A 251 -2.72 -10.76 17.52
CA LYS A 251 -3.80 -11.65 17.04
C LYS A 251 -3.32 -12.66 15.98
N HIS A 252 -2.12 -12.48 15.46
CA HIS A 252 -1.53 -13.29 14.38
C HIS A 252 -0.17 -13.90 14.79
N PRO A 253 -0.14 -14.72 15.88
CA PRO A 253 1.10 -15.34 16.36
C PRO A 253 1.74 -16.24 15.31
N GLU A 254 0.96 -16.85 14.41
CA GLU A 254 1.43 -17.69 13.32
C GLU A 254 2.42 -16.99 12.37
N ILE A 255 2.33 -15.63 12.26
CA ILE A 255 3.24 -14.79 11.47
C ILE A 255 4.37 -14.28 12.37
N PHE A 256 4.03 -13.65 13.50
CA PHE A 256 4.96 -12.84 14.29
C PHE A 256 5.80 -13.64 15.30
N GLU A 257 5.43 -14.87 15.63
CA GLU A 257 6.29 -15.77 16.42
C GLU A 257 7.47 -16.31 15.60
N LYS A 258 7.30 -16.45 14.29
CA LYS A 258 8.38 -16.93 13.40
C LYS A 258 9.39 -15.82 13.07
N VAL A 259 8.94 -14.56 13.04
CA VAL A 259 9.76 -13.41 12.63
C VAL A 259 9.43 -12.21 13.51
N SER A 260 10.36 -11.80 14.37
CA SER A 260 10.16 -10.69 15.31
C SER A 260 10.13 -9.35 14.60
N SER A 261 9.05 -8.58 14.82
CA SER A 261 8.98 -7.16 14.43
C SER A 261 9.79 -6.25 15.35
N GLU A 262 10.07 -6.68 16.60
CA GLU A 262 10.78 -5.90 17.61
C GLU A 262 12.24 -5.61 17.21
N ALA A 263 12.92 -6.61 16.62
CA ALA A 263 14.29 -6.46 16.16
C ALA A 263 14.41 -5.35 15.10
N GLU A 264 13.46 -5.28 14.16
CA GLU A 264 13.45 -4.27 13.11
C GLU A 264 13.06 -2.90 13.66
N GLY A 265 12.08 -2.83 14.58
CA GLY A 265 11.75 -1.60 15.30
C GLY A 265 12.94 -1.03 16.07
N MET A 266 13.70 -1.87 16.79
CA MET A 266 14.92 -1.45 17.50
C MET A 266 16.01 -0.99 16.52
N ARG A 267 16.13 -1.62 15.36
CA ARG A 267 17.07 -1.20 14.30
C ARG A 267 16.72 0.18 13.78
N LEU A 268 15.44 0.45 13.52
CA LEU A 268 14.96 1.78 13.12
C LEU A 268 15.30 2.83 14.17
N VAL A 269 14.98 2.60 15.46
CA VAL A 269 15.25 3.55 16.55
C VAL A 269 16.75 3.87 16.62
N LYS A 270 17.62 2.86 16.67
CA LYS A 270 19.09 3.07 16.73
C LYS A 270 19.60 3.85 15.51
N SER A 271 19.08 3.54 14.33
CA SER A 271 19.49 4.21 13.10
C SER A 271 19.01 5.65 13.03
N THR A 272 17.79 5.93 13.53
CA THR A 272 17.22 7.28 13.64
C THR A 272 18.06 8.15 14.58
N VAL A 273 18.41 7.63 15.77
CA VAL A 273 19.29 8.36 16.71
C VAL A 273 20.63 8.67 16.06
N LYS A 274 21.26 7.70 15.38
CA LYS A 274 22.52 7.92 14.66
C LYS A 274 22.39 8.96 13.55
N TYR A 275 21.27 9.01 12.87
CA TYR A 275 20.99 9.99 11.82
C TYR A 275 20.85 11.41 12.38
N LEU A 276 20.13 11.57 13.50
CA LEU A 276 19.92 12.87 14.15
C LEU A 276 21.17 13.43 14.85
N CYS A 277 22.16 12.58 15.16
CA CYS A 277 23.43 12.99 15.78
C CYS A 277 24.52 13.35 14.75
N LYS A 278 24.23 13.29 13.45
CA LYS A 278 25.14 13.74 12.38
C LYS A 278 24.83 15.18 11.98
#